data_8f9036123182ea68af2a318cd465825c
#
_entry.id   8f9036123182ea68af2a318cd465825c
#
_cell.length_a   1.000
_cell.length_b   1.000
_cell.length_c   1.000
_cell.angle_alpha   90.00
_cell.angle_beta   90.00
_cell.angle_gamma   90.00
#
_symmetry.space_group_name_H-M   'P 1'
#
loop_
_entity.id
_entity.type
_entity.pdbx_description
1 polymer ?
#
loop_
_entity_poly.entity_id
_entity_poly.type
_entity_poly.pdbx_seq_one_letter_code
_entity_poly.pdbx_strand_id
1 'polypeptide(L)'
;MITQEKSSAALPLHRTMKCLLQVVAKRLLSWHLSDYQNDEGIIKESSSQIYSWRLKVDTKIKKWLKAGMNIYGHYRETSTPRVNEYDGLIQQAMYFPSTIEPQDEDGNYNNSFFEGSSTYNPMGHIWEADNANKTINNRIQGYVQFDIMDGLSFRSQLGVLLDNRLNTSVQNDKSYYAFKNSNLSQGQARSYWNTSWLNTNTLSYVKEFNANHRVNATAVFEQSYDNNFNHTGTAYGLDYIDRIGINNLAWSNAELATNSSDRVINTLMSGMLRV
;
A
#
# COMPACT_ATOMS: atom_id res chain seq x y z
N MET A 1 21.08 11.41 -42.09
CA MET A 1 21.12 9.94 -41.88
C MET A 1 20.89 9.73 -40.43
N ILE A 2 19.64 9.76 -39.98
CA ILE A 2 19.24 9.64 -38.58
C ILE A 2 19.09 8.16 -38.30
N THR A 3 20.01 7.62 -37.56
CA THR A 3 19.92 6.25 -37.01
C THR A 3 18.77 6.22 -36.01
N GLN A 4 17.63 5.64 -36.40
CA GLN A 4 16.62 5.18 -35.48
C GLN A 4 17.29 4.17 -34.54
N GLU A 5 17.57 4.56 -33.31
CA GLU A 5 17.71 3.59 -32.23
C GLU A 5 16.37 2.85 -32.12
N LYS A 6 16.38 1.61 -32.57
CA LYS A 6 15.32 0.67 -32.27
C LYS A 6 15.23 0.55 -30.75
N SER A 7 14.26 1.22 -30.16
CA SER A 7 13.80 0.91 -28.84
C SER A 7 13.42 -0.57 -28.83
N SER A 8 14.34 -1.44 -28.45
CA SER A 8 14.00 -2.80 -28.08
C SER A 8 13.03 -2.67 -26.92
N ALA A 9 11.78 -3.07 -27.13
CA ALA A 9 10.82 -3.22 -26.05
C ALA A 9 11.45 -4.23 -25.06
N ALA A 10 12.10 -3.72 -24.03
CA ALA A 10 12.61 -4.55 -22.97
C ALA A 10 11.39 -5.21 -22.34
N LEU A 11 11.39 -6.55 -22.29
CA LEU A 11 10.36 -7.28 -21.56
C LEU A 11 10.39 -6.83 -20.10
N PRO A 12 9.23 -6.65 -19.46
CA PRO A 12 9.16 -6.22 -18.07
C PRO A 12 10.00 -7.16 -17.21
N LEU A 13 10.91 -6.60 -16.43
CA LEU A 13 11.83 -7.38 -15.61
C LEU A 13 11.15 -7.74 -14.29
N HIS A 14 10.97 -9.03 -14.07
CA HIS A 14 10.48 -9.57 -12.78
C HIS A 14 11.65 -10.22 -12.03
N ARG A 15 11.93 -9.77 -10.81
CA ARG A 15 12.95 -10.36 -9.93
C ARG A 15 12.34 -10.72 -8.58
N THR A 16 12.56 -11.95 -8.15
CA THR A 16 12.11 -12.44 -6.83
C THR A 16 13.25 -13.10 -6.10
N MET A 17 13.39 -12.78 -4.81
CA MET A 17 14.33 -13.43 -3.90
C MET A 17 13.59 -13.86 -2.64
N LYS A 18 13.74 -15.13 -2.20
CA LYS A 18 13.06 -15.66 -1.02
C LYS A 18 14.07 -16.30 -0.07
N CYS A 19 13.90 -16.06 1.22
CA CYS A 19 14.64 -16.68 2.29
C CYS A 19 13.68 -17.34 3.28
N LEU A 20 13.87 -18.62 3.57
CA LEU A 20 13.10 -19.38 4.53
C LEU A 20 14.01 -19.98 5.58
N LEU A 21 13.74 -19.68 6.86
CA LEU A 21 14.40 -20.29 8.00
C LEU A 21 13.35 -20.98 8.88
N GLN A 22 13.61 -22.22 9.27
CA GLN A 22 12.74 -22.97 10.16
C GLN A 22 13.54 -23.53 11.33
N VAL A 23 13.03 -23.34 12.54
CA VAL A 23 13.58 -23.93 13.76
C VAL A 23 12.52 -24.78 14.43
N VAL A 24 12.84 -26.07 14.65
CA VAL A 24 12.00 -27.02 15.35
C VAL A 24 12.75 -27.54 16.58
N ALA A 25 12.21 -27.28 17.74
CA ALA A 25 12.70 -27.79 18.99
C ALA A 25 11.56 -28.45 19.79
N LYS A 26 11.89 -29.23 20.83
CA LYS A 26 10.92 -30.07 21.58
C LYS A 26 9.66 -29.33 22.05
N ARG A 27 9.72 -28.00 22.22
CA ARG A 27 8.60 -27.14 22.68
C ARG A 27 8.39 -25.88 21.87
N LEU A 28 9.20 -25.66 20.84
CA LEU A 28 9.20 -24.45 20.02
C LEU A 28 9.13 -24.83 18.55
N LEU A 29 8.18 -24.25 17.84
CA LEU A 29 8.15 -24.25 16.37
C LEU A 29 8.22 -22.79 15.93
N SER A 30 9.24 -22.45 15.18
CA SER A 30 9.34 -21.11 14.57
C SER A 30 9.74 -21.21 13.11
N TRP A 31 9.24 -20.30 12.30
CA TRP A 31 9.68 -20.12 10.93
C TRP A 31 9.66 -18.64 10.57
N HIS A 32 10.58 -18.26 9.74
CA HIS A 32 10.73 -16.93 9.20
C HIS A 32 10.81 -17.01 7.68
N LEU A 33 10.07 -16.16 7.01
CA LEU A 33 10.10 -15.96 5.56
C LEU A 33 10.35 -14.49 5.29
N SER A 34 11.32 -14.20 4.43
CA SER A 34 11.47 -12.88 3.82
C SER A 34 11.47 -13.02 2.30
N ASP A 35 10.84 -12.08 1.63
CA ASP A 35 10.66 -12.06 0.20
C ASP A 35 10.89 -10.65 -0.34
N TYR A 36 11.63 -10.56 -1.45
CA TYR A 36 11.81 -9.35 -2.21
C TYR A 36 11.33 -9.57 -3.63
N GLN A 37 10.51 -8.67 -4.11
CA GLN A 37 9.98 -8.67 -5.47
C GLN A 37 10.20 -7.30 -6.09
N ASN A 38 10.69 -7.27 -7.32
CA ASN A 38 10.83 -6.06 -8.11
C ASN A 38 10.25 -6.33 -9.50
N ASP A 39 9.26 -5.53 -9.86
CA ASP A 39 8.57 -5.59 -11.13
C ASP A 39 8.70 -4.24 -11.84
N GLU A 40 9.15 -4.27 -13.08
CA GLU A 40 9.09 -3.13 -13.98
C GLU A 40 7.86 -3.26 -14.87
N GLY A 41 7.09 -2.19 -15.01
CA GLY A 41 5.88 -2.21 -15.83
C GLY A 41 6.18 -2.05 -17.32
N ILE A 42 5.19 -2.34 -18.14
CA ILE A 42 5.24 -2.15 -19.61
C ILE A 42 5.31 -0.67 -19.97
N ILE A 43 4.66 0.17 -19.17
CA ILE A 43 4.69 1.63 -19.34
C ILE A 43 5.96 2.14 -18.64
N LYS A 44 6.72 2.98 -19.33
CA LYS A 44 7.91 3.61 -18.75
C LYS A 44 7.56 4.35 -17.46
N GLU A 45 8.52 4.45 -16.54
CA GLU A 45 8.36 5.03 -15.20
C GLU A 45 7.33 4.31 -14.31
N SER A 46 6.89 3.10 -14.69
CA SER A 46 6.08 2.25 -13.82
C SER A 46 6.89 1.12 -13.22
N SER A 47 6.85 1.02 -11.90
CA SER A 47 7.57 -0.01 -11.15
C SER A 47 6.84 -0.37 -9.85
N SER A 48 7.12 -1.57 -9.34
CA SER A 48 6.65 -2.03 -8.04
C SER A 48 7.75 -2.80 -7.33
N GLN A 49 8.15 -2.32 -6.15
CA GLN A 49 9.08 -3.00 -5.28
C GLN A 49 8.39 -3.40 -3.99
N ILE A 50 8.52 -4.67 -3.61
CA ILE A 50 7.88 -5.21 -2.41
C ILE A 50 8.92 -5.96 -1.59
N TYR A 51 9.04 -5.59 -0.31
CA TYR A 51 9.77 -6.33 0.70
C TYR A 51 8.75 -6.88 1.69
N SER A 52 8.65 -8.20 1.80
CA SER A 52 7.72 -8.81 2.76
C SER A 52 8.45 -9.69 3.76
N TRP A 53 7.89 -9.78 4.95
CA TRP A 53 8.41 -10.60 6.04
C TRP A 53 7.28 -11.29 6.78
N ARG A 54 7.56 -12.48 7.24
CA ARG A 54 6.67 -13.25 8.07
C ARG A 54 7.45 -14.03 9.11
N LEU A 55 7.03 -13.88 10.37
CA LEU A 55 7.54 -14.63 11.50
C LEU A 55 6.39 -15.32 12.19
N LYS A 56 6.49 -16.63 12.41
CA LYS A 56 5.55 -17.37 13.22
C LYS A 56 6.31 -18.14 14.29
N VAL A 57 5.80 -18.04 15.53
CA VAL A 57 6.34 -18.75 16.70
C VAL A 57 5.18 -19.35 17.46
N ASP A 58 5.20 -20.66 17.68
CA ASP A 58 4.29 -21.39 18.55
C ASP A 58 5.10 -22.16 19.61
N THR A 59 4.69 -22.03 20.86
CA THR A 59 5.40 -22.69 21.99
C THR A 59 4.45 -23.30 23.00
N LYS A 60 4.83 -24.46 23.53
CA LYS A 60 4.20 -25.08 24.70
C LYS A 60 5.06 -24.77 25.92
N ILE A 61 4.71 -23.70 26.65
CA ILE A 61 5.47 -23.24 27.83
C ILE A 61 5.36 -24.27 28.97
N LYS A 62 4.13 -24.76 29.20
CA LYS A 62 3.80 -25.83 30.14
C LYS A 62 2.76 -26.77 29.54
N LYS A 63 2.43 -27.86 30.21
CA LYS A 63 1.38 -28.80 29.72
C LYS A 63 0.02 -28.10 29.57
N TRP A 64 -0.25 -27.13 30.40
CA TRP A 64 -1.50 -26.36 30.45
C TRP A 64 -1.41 -24.96 29.85
N LEU A 65 -0.20 -24.51 29.37
CA LEU A 65 0.04 -23.17 28.87
C LEU A 65 0.71 -23.22 27.49
N LYS A 66 0.03 -22.68 26.49
CA LYS A 66 0.53 -22.50 25.13
C LYS A 66 0.49 -21.00 24.77
N ALA A 67 1.43 -20.56 24.01
CA ALA A 67 1.46 -19.21 23.45
C ALA A 67 1.99 -19.23 22.01
N GLY A 68 1.56 -18.28 21.23
CA GLY A 68 2.08 -18.12 19.89
C GLY A 68 1.96 -16.70 19.41
N MET A 69 2.77 -16.39 18.39
CA MET A 69 2.82 -15.10 17.75
C MET A 69 3.00 -15.30 16.25
N ASN A 70 2.29 -14.50 15.45
CA ASN A 70 2.44 -14.44 14.01
C ASN A 70 2.54 -12.96 13.62
N ILE A 71 3.65 -12.61 13.00
CA ILE A 71 3.91 -11.27 12.45
C ILE A 71 3.97 -11.43 10.94
N TYR A 72 3.21 -10.63 10.23
CA TYR A 72 3.28 -10.48 8.79
C TYR A 72 3.37 -8.99 8.48
N GLY A 73 4.28 -8.64 7.59
CA GLY A 73 4.39 -7.27 7.13
C GLY A 73 4.96 -7.16 5.73
N HIS A 74 4.77 -6.00 5.13
CA HIS A 74 5.43 -5.64 3.90
C HIS A 74 5.68 -4.12 3.83
N TYR A 75 6.76 -3.76 3.16
CA TYR A 75 7.00 -2.46 2.58
C TYR A 75 6.80 -2.58 1.08
N ARG A 76 5.98 -1.70 0.52
CA ARG A 76 5.76 -1.60 -0.93
C ARG A 76 6.00 -0.17 -1.38
N GLU A 77 6.75 -0.03 -2.45
CA GLU A 77 6.90 1.21 -3.20
C GLU A 77 6.47 0.98 -4.64
N THR A 78 5.58 1.83 -5.14
CA THR A 78 5.13 1.79 -6.54
C THR A 78 5.25 3.17 -7.14
N SER A 79 5.74 3.23 -8.37
CA SER A 79 5.66 4.39 -9.23
C SER A 79 4.76 4.04 -10.42
N THR A 80 3.84 4.92 -10.76
CA THR A 80 2.90 4.65 -11.86
C THR A 80 2.41 5.96 -12.48
N PRO A 81 2.61 6.19 -13.79
CA PRO A 81 1.94 7.27 -14.51
C PRO A 81 0.41 7.12 -14.41
N ARG A 82 -0.33 8.20 -14.57
CA ARG A 82 -1.80 8.18 -14.58
C ARG A 82 -2.30 7.56 -15.88
N VAL A 83 -2.65 6.28 -15.87
CA VAL A 83 -2.96 5.50 -17.07
C VAL A 83 -4.45 5.28 -17.31
N ASN A 84 -5.27 5.21 -16.27
CA ASN A 84 -6.65 4.72 -16.31
C ASN A 84 -7.72 5.80 -16.07
N GLU A 85 -7.33 7.05 -15.97
CA GLU A 85 -8.27 8.14 -15.73
C GLU A 85 -8.73 8.73 -17.07
N TYR A 86 -9.88 9.37 -17.04
CA TYR A 86 -10.31 10.22 -18.14
C TYR A 86 -9.18 11.24 -18.42
N ASP A 87 -8.76 11.36 -19.69
CA ASP A 87 -7.55 12.09 -20.08
C ASP A 87 -6.20 11.43 -19.65
N GLY A 88 -6.19 10.18 -19.25
CA GLY A 88 -4.96 9.47 -18.87
C GLY A 88 -4.06 9.13 -20.06
N LEU A 89 -2.85 8.68 -19.77
CA LEU A 89 -1.78 8.38 -20.74
C LEU A 89 -2.24 7.54 -21.92
N ILE A 90 -2.96 6.44 -21.67
CA ILE A 90 -3.39 5.52 -22.73
C ILE A 90 -4.34 6.21 -23.70
N GLN A 91 -5.31 6.96 -23.19
CA GLN A 91 -6.26 7.69 -24.01
C GLN A 91 -5.57 8.77 -24.85
N GLN A 92 -4.66 9.54 -24.24
CA GLN A 92 -3.89 10.56 -24.95
C GLN A 92 -2.99 9.94 -26.03
N ALA A 93 -2.35 8.81 -25.74
CA ALA A 93 -1.53 8.09 -26.71
C ALA A 93 -2.34 7.57 -27.93
N MET A 94 -3.61 7.18 -27.71
CA MET A 94 -4.50 6.74 -28.80
C MET A 94 -4.98 7.91 -29.68
N TYR A 95 -5.11 9.09 -29.14
CA TYR A 95 -5.57 10.29 -29.87
C TYR A 95 -4.43 11.13 -30.44
N PHE A 96 -3.21 10.90 -30.00
CA PHE A 96 -2.06 11.66 -30.49
C PHE A 96 -1.77 11.37 -31.97
N PRO A 97 -1.76 12.38 -32.84
CA PRO A 97 -1.54 12.17 -34.28
C PRO A 97 -0.12 11.67 -34.56
N SER A 98 0.00 10.56 -35.25
CA SER A 98 1.32 9.97 -35.60
C SER A 98 2.13 10.81 -36.60
N THR A 99 1.53 11.85 -37.16
CA THR A 99 2.16 12.78 -38.12
C THR A 99 2.82 13.99 -37.47
N ILE A 100 2.65 14.12 -36.14
CA ILE A 100 3.20 15.25 -35.36
C ILE A 100 4.41 14.74 -34.57
N GLU A 101 5.51 15.47 -34.63
CA GLU A 101 6.67 15.20 -33.79
C GLU A 101 6.31 15.48 -32.32
N PRO A 102 6.66 14.57 -31.38
CA PRO A 102 6.33 14.74 -29.99
C PRO A 102 6.92 15.98 -29.34
N GLN A 103 8.08 16.44 -29.80
CA GLN A 103 8.78 17.62 -29.29
C GLN A 103 9.23 18.51 -30.46
N ASP A 104 9.30 19.82 -30.21
CA ASP A 104 9.92 20.77 -31.10
C ASP A 104 11.47 20.74 -31.00
N GLU A 105 12.18 21.59 -31.78
CA GLU A 105 13.63 21.68 -31.77
C GLU A 105 14.20 22.15 -30.43
N ASP A 106 13.41 22.87 -29.63
CA ASP A 106 13.76 23.37 -28.31
C ASP A 106 13.42 22.36 -27.19
N GLY A 107 12.84 21.19 -27.53
CA GLY A 107 12.47 20.12 -26.60
C GLY A 107 11.14 20.36 -25.86
N ASN A 108 10.34 21.33 -26.29
CA ASN A 108 9.01 21.51 -25.74
C ASN A 108 8.02 20.51 -26.36
N TYR A 109 7.03 20.06 -25.57
CA TYR A 109 6.02 19.13 -26.06
C TYR A 109 5.03 19.80 -27.01
N ASN A 110 4.83 19.21 -28.17
CA ASN A 110 3.82 19.66 -29.13
C ASN A 110 2.42 19.29 -28.61
N ASN A 111 1.64 20.32 -28.21
CA ASN A 111 0.31 20.16 -27.63
C ASN A 111 -0.82 20.82 -28.44
N SER A 112 -0.47 21.53 -29.50
CA SER A 112 -1.44 22.27 -30.36
C SER A 112 -1.59 21.59 -31.69
N PHE A 113 -2.52 20.60 -31.79
CA PHE A 113 -2.73 19.83 -33.02
C PHE A 113 -3.87 20.37 -33.86
N PHE A 114 -4.97 20.75 -33.22
CA PHE A 114 -6.16 21.32 -33.86
C PHE A 114 -6.77 22.37 -32.95
N GLU A 115 -7.36 23.37 -33.56
CA GLU A 115 -8.14 24.35 -32.80
C GLU A 115 -9.26 23.65 -32.02
N GLY A 116 -9.34 23.89 -30.71
CA GLY A 116 -10.31 23.26 -29.81
C GLY A 116 -10.00 21.82 -29.37
N SER A 117 -8.84 21.26 -29.73
CA SER A 117 -8.42 19.94 -29.27
C SER A 117 -8.17 19.92 -27.76
N SER A 118 -8.69 18.89 -27.08
CA SER A 118 -8.34 18.56 -25.70
C SER A 118 -7.25 17.49 -25.59
N THR A 119 -6.71 17.05 -26.72
CA THR A 119 -5.64 16.06 -26.77
C THR A 119 -4.33 16.70 -26.33
N TYR A 120 -3.59 16.01 -25.49
CA TYR A 120 -2.30 16.44 -24.98
C TYR A 120 -1.22 15.42 -25.34
N ASN A 121 0.03 15.86 -25.39
CA ASN A 121 1.15 14.99 -25.69
C ASN A 121 1.35 13.93 -24.59
N PRO A 122 1.26 12.62 -24.91
CA PRO A 122 1.40 11.56 -23.94
C PRO A 122 2.78 11.53 -23.26
N MET A 123 3.82 12.09 -23.88
CA MET A 123 5.15 12.18 -23.29
C MET A 123 5.15 13.01 -21.99
N GLY A 124 4.37 14.08 -21.92
CA GLY A 124 4.24 14.90 -20.72
C GLY A 124 3.60 14.16 -19.54
N HIS A 125 2.84 13.08 -19.77
CA HIS A 125 2.33 12.24 -18.69
C HIS A 125 3.40 11.33 -18.07
N ILE A 126 4.44 11.00 -18.84
CA ILE A 126 5.48 10.06 -18.42
C ILE A 126 6.62 10.80 -17.76
N TRP A 127 7.14 11.83 -18.40
CA TRP A 127 8.42 12.46 -18.04
C TRP A 127 8.28 13.66 -17.10
N GLU A 128 7.08 14.28 -17.09
CA GLU A 128 6.86 15.52 -16.36
C GLU A 128 6.00 15.30 -15.11
N ALA A 129 5.80 14.05 -14.73
CA ALA A 129 5.03 13.66 -13.55
C ALA A 129 5.72 12.53 -12.80
N ASP A 130 5.80 12.66 -11.47
CA ASP A 130 6.26 11.61 -10.58
C ASP A 130 5.17 11.29 -9.56
N ASN A 131 4.65 10.07 -9.63
CA ASN A 131 3.61 9.58 -8.72
C ASN A 131 4.15 8.36 -7.98
N ALA A 132 4.41 8.49 -6.70
CA ALA A 132 4.88 7.41 -5.86
C ALA A 132 3.88 7.07 -4.76
N ASN A 133 3.76 5.78 -4.47
CA ASN A 133 2.96 5.27 -3.38
C ASN A 133 3.81 4.35 -2.51
N LYS A 134 4.05 4.76 -1.26
CA LYS A 134 4.82 4.01 -0.27
C LYS A 134 3.88 3.49 0.81
N THR A 135 3.89 2.19 1.02
CA THR A 135 3.04 1.52 2.02
C THR A 135 3.88 0.68 2.96
N ILE A 136 3.68 0.86 4.27
CA ILE A 136 4.17 -0.04 5.31
C ILE A 136 2.96 -0.65 5.99
N ASN A 137 2.79 -1.96 5.87
CA ASN A 137 1.70 -2.69 6.51
C ASN A 137 2.28 -3.77 7.42
N ASN A 138 1.86 -3.77 8.69
CA ASN A 138 2.24 -4.78 9.67
C ASN A 138 1.00 -5.33 10.34
N ARG A 139 0.89 -6.66 10.38
CA ARG A 139 -0.13 -7.42 11.11
C ARG A 139 0.55 -8.27 12.15
N ILE A 140 0.26 -8.02 13.40
CA ILE A 140 0.82 -8.72 14.55
C ILE A 140 -0.32 -9.43 15.25
N GLN A 141 -0.24 -10.74 15.41
CA GLN A 141 -1.21 -11.53 16.14
C GLN A 141 -0.48 -12.33 17.20
N GLY A 142 -0.95 -12.23 18.44
CA GLY A 142 -0.45 -13.02 19.55
C GLY A 142 -1.59 -13.71 20.26
N TYR A 143 -1.34 -14.90 20.81
CA TYR A 143 -2.29 -15.58 21.67
C TYR A 143 -1.63 -16.24 22.85
N VAL A 144 -2.41 -16.37 23.93
CA VAL A 144 -2.13 -17.22 25.07
C VAL A 144 -3.32 -18.14 25.28
N GLN A 145 -3.06 -19.43 25.47
CA GLN A 145 -4.10 -20.44 25.72
C GLN A 145 -3.79 -21.20 27.02
N PHE A 146 -4.79 -21.27 27.86
CA PHE A 146 -4.79 -22.03 29.10
C PHE A 146 -5.70 -23.25 28.93
N ASP A 147 -5.16 -24.44 29.05
CA ASP A 147 -5.91 -25.69 29.17
C ASP A 147 -6.21 -25.87 30.68
N ILE A 148 -7.39 -25.41 31.16
CA ILE A 148 -7.74 -25.25 32.58
C ILE A 148 -7.96 -26.60 33.22
N MET A 149 -8.71 -27.47 32.55
CA MET A 149 -8.97 -28.84 32.94
C MET A 149 -9.34 -29.65 31.71
N ASP A 150 -9.55 -30.96 31.86
CA ASP A 150 -9.95 -31.83 30.75
C ASP A 150 -11.24 -31.33 30.08
N GLY A 151 -11.15 -31.06 28.78
CA GLY A 151 -12.23 -30.51 27.98
C GLY A 151 -12.43 -28.98 28.10
N LEU A 152 -11.85 -28.25 29.06
CA LEU A 152 -12.04 -26.81 29.22
C LEU A 152 -10.76 -26.03 28.89
N SER A 153 -10.83 -25.12 27.92
CA SER A 153 -9.74 -24.23 27.57
C SER A 153 -10.19 -22.77 27.44
N PHE A 154 -9.32 -21.87 27.83
CA PHE A 154 -9.48 -20.43 27.60
C PHE A 154 -8.34 -19.92 26.72
N ARG A 155 -8.68 -19.17 25.68
CA ARG A 155 -7.75 -18.53 24.77
C ARG A 155 -8.04 -17.05 24.65
N SER A 156 -7.03 -16.23 24.90
CA SER A 156 -7.03 -14.79 24.60
C SER A 156 -6.12 -14.52 23.41
N GLN A 157 -6.62 -13.83 22.43
CA GLN A 157 -5.90 -13.47 21.20
C GLN A 157 -5.99 -11.97 20.97
N LEU A 158 -4.86 -11.33 20.69
CA LEU A 158 -4.76 -9.93 20.29
C LEU A 158 -4.20 -9.86 18.86
N GLY A 159 -4.93 -9.20 17.99
CA GLY A 159 -4.47 -8.81 16.65
C GLY A 159 -4.29 -7.29 16.58
N VAL A 160 -3.19 -6.83 16.01
CA VAL A 160 -2.90 -5.40 15.76
C VAL A 160 -2.57 -5.23 14.28
N LEU A 161 -3.18 -4.25 13.64
CA LEU A 161 -2.86 -3.81 12.28
C LEU A 161 -2.30 -2.37 12.34
N LEU A 162 -1.15 -2.19 11.72
CA LEU A 162 -0.54 -0.89 11.48
C LEU A 162 -0.38 -0.73 9.96
N ASP A 163 -1.14 0.19 9.36
CA ASP A 163 -1.11 0.47 7.91
C ASP A 163 -0.82 1.94 7.68
N ASN A 164 0.37 2.24 7.20
CA ASN A 164 0.83 3.59 6.91
C ASN A 164 1.10 3.70 5.42
N ARG A 165 0.52 4.73 4.79
CA ARG A 165 0.69 5.01 3.36
C ARG A 165 1.08 6.46 3.16
N LEU A 166 1.99 6.68 2.25
CA LEU A 166 2.35 7.98 1.74
C LEU A 166 2.21 7.96 0.22
N ASN A 167 1.23 8.69 -0.28
CA ASN A 167 1.05 8.90 -1.71
C ASN A 167 1.57 10.28 -2.05
N THR A 168 2.50 10.36 -2.97
CA THR A 168 3.06 11.61 -3.47
C THR A 168 2.76 11.76 -4.95
N SER A 169 2.46 12.97 -5.37
CA SER A 169 2.30 13.33 -6.77
C SER A 169 3.02 14.65 -7.02
N VAL A 170 3.93 14.63 -7.97
CA VAL A 170 4.65 15.80 -8.47
C VAL A 170 4.29 15.96 -9.93
N GLN A 171 3.90 17.17 -10.30
CA GLN A 171 3.60 17.56 -11.67
C GLN A 171 4.35 18.85 -11.95
N ASN A 172 5.31 18.82 -12.85
CA ASN A 172 6.03 20.05 -13.19
C ASN A 172 5.21 20.95 -14.13
N ASP A 173 5.70 22.11 -14.48
CA ASP A 173 5.03 23.13 -15.29
C ASP A 173 4.79 22.68 -16.75
N LYS A 174 5.55 21.70 -17.24
CA LYS A 174 5.39 21.12 -18.59
C LYS A 174 4.47 19.88 -18.61
N SER A 175 3.94 19.47 -17.45
CA SER A 175 3.04 18.32 -17.38
C SER A 175 1.68 18.63 -17.99
N TYR A 176 0.97 17.57 -18.39
CA TYR A 176 -0.43 17.69 -18.82
C TYR A 176 -1.31 18.35 -17.75
N TYR A 177 -1.07 18.04 -16.49
CA TYR A 177 -1.84 18.61 -15.39
C TYR A 177 -1.61 20.12 -15.26
N ALA A 178 -0.37 20.59 -15.37
CA ALA A 178 -0.04 22.00 -15.36
C ALA A 178 -0.71 22.74 -16.52
N PHE A 179 -0.69 22.19 -17.71
CA PHE A 179 -1.37 22.74 -18.88
C PHE A 179 -2.87 22.99 -18.61
N LYS A 180 -3.55 22.06 -17.94
CA LYS A 180 -4.96 22.22 -17.56
C LYS A 180 -5.19 23.18 -16.39
N ASN A 181 -4.16 23.48 -15.60
CA ASN A 181 -4.25 24.29 -14.39
C ASN A 181 -3.37 25.55 -14.48
N SER A 182 -3.54 26.32 -15.54
CA SER A 182 -2.88 27.63 -15.75
C SER A 182 -1.34 27.53 -15.79
N ASN A 183 -0.81 26.40 -16.28
CA ASN A 183 0.62 26.07 -16.36
C ASN A 183 1.37 26.16 -15.02
N LEU A 184 0.68 25.89 -13.92
CA LEU A 184 1.29 25.84 -12.59
C LEU A 184 1.72 24.42 -12.25
N SER A 185 2.96 24.27 -11.83
CA SER A 185 3.43 23.02 -11.21
C SER A 185 2.59 22.68 -9.98
N GLN A 186 2.47 21.38 -9.66
CA GLN A 186 1.74 20.89 -8.49
C GLN A 186 2.55 19.86 -7.73
N GLY A 187 2.56 19.98 -6.41
CA GLY A 187 3.00 18.95 -5.49
C GLY A 187 1.88 18.55 -4.54
N GLN A 188 1.63 17.26 -4.38
CA GLN A 188 0.66 16.75 -3.42
C GLN A 188 1.29 15.62 -2.60
N ALA A 189 1.11 15.68 -1.28
CA ALA A 189 1.42 14.60 -0.35
C ALA A 189 0.16 14.22 0.42
N ARG A 190 -0.22 12.94 0.35
CA ARG A 190 -1.29 12.37 1.14
C ARG A 190 -0.74 11.30 2.06
N SER A 191 -0.89 11.51 3.37
CA SER A 191 -0.57 10.53 4.40
C SER A 191 -1.84 9.86 4.90
N TYR A 192 -1.80 8.54 5.00
CA TYR A 192 -2.85 7.72 5.59
C TYR A 192 -2.25 6.87 6.69
N TRP A 193 -2.83 6.91 7.88
CA TRP A 193 -2.42 6.13 9.03
C TRP A 193 -3.63 5.41 9.61
N ASN A 194 -3.56 4.09 9.58
CA ASN A 194 -4.54 3.24 10.25
C ASN A 194 -3.85 2.47 11.37
N THR A 195 -4.44 2.53 12.54
CA THR A 195 -4.10 1.66 13.67
C THR A 195 -5.37 0.99 14.14
N SER A 196 -5.42 -0.34 13.99
CA SER A 196 -6.55 -1.11 14.50
C SER A 196 -6.09 -2.28 15.35
N TRP A 197 -6.93 -2.68 16.31
CA TRP A 197 -6.72 -3.89 17.08
C TRP A 197 -8.03 -4.64 17.32
N LEU A 198 -7.90 -5.95 17.46
CA LEU A 198 -8.98 -6.87 17.80
C LEU A 198 -8.50 -7.78 18.92
N ASN A 199 -9.22 -7.78 20.03
CA ASN A 199 -9.03 -8.74 21.12
C ASN A 199 -10.19 -9.72 21.14
N THR A 200 -9.88 -11.01 21.01
CA THR A 200 -10.87 -12.11 21.05
C THR A 200 -10.54 -13.02 22.23
N ASN A 201 -11.52 -13.19 23.11
CA ASN A 201 -11.44 -14.09 24.26
C ASN A 201 -12.43 -15.25 24.05
N THR A 202 -11.92 -16.46 24.02
CA THR A 202 -12.69 -17.67 23.75
C THR A 202 -12.59 -18.65 24.90
N LEU A 203 -13.72 -19.03 25.46
CA LEU A 203 -13.85 -20.13 26.41
C LEU A 203 -14.50 -21.31 25.69
N SER A 204 -13.83 -22.45 25.62
CA SER A 204 -14.29 -23.65 24.95
C SER A 204 -14.38 -24.83 25.92
N TYR A 205 -15.52 -25.51 25.94
CA TYR A 205 -15.72 -26.72 26.69
C TYR A 205 -16.17 -27.84 25.74
N VAL A 206 -15.39 -28.91 25.70
CA VAL A 206 -15.67 -30.09 24.86
C VAL A 206 -15.48 -31.32 25.74
N LYS A 207 -16.55 -32.06 25.97
CA LYS A 207 -16.50 -33.27 26.78
C LYS A 207 -17.45 -34.36 26.25
N GLU A 208 -16.92 -35.56 26.15
CA GLU A 208 -17.66 -36.77 25.91
C GLU A 208 -17.90 -37.46 27.26
N PHE A 209 -19.18 -37.59 27.63
CA PHE A 209 -19.61 -38.21 28.89
C PHE A 209 -19.78 -39.73 28.76
N ASN A 210 -20.21 -40.17 27.56
CA ASN A 210 -20.29 -41.56 27.15
C ASN A 210 -20.42 -41.65 25.63
N ALA A 211 -20.54 -42.84 25.06
CA ALA A 211 -20.61 -43.05 23.61
C ALA A 211 -21.75 -42.29 22.90
N ASN A 212 -22.76 -41.87 23.64
CA ASN A 212 -24.00 -41.24 23.07
C ASN A 212 -24.13 -39.75 23.46
N HIS A 213 -23.31 -39.25 24.37
CA HIS A 213 -23.45 -37.88 24.89
C HIS A 213 -22.12 -37.12 24.78
N ARG A 214 -22.10 -36.13 23.91
CA ARG A 214 -21.01 -35.17 23.73
C ARG A 214 -21.55 -33.76 23.87
N VAL A 215 -20.91 -32.94 24.68
CA VAL A 215 -21.18 -31.50 24.79
C VAL A 215 -20.07 -30.73 24.18
N ASN A 216 -20.41 -29.74 23.35
CA ASN A 216 -19.45 -28.77 22.78
C ASN A 216 -20.07 -27.39 22.97
N ALA A 217 -19.53 -26.64 23.93
CA ALA A 217 -19.97 -25.28 24.23
C ALA A 217 -18.80 -24.28 24.01
N THR A 218 -19.10 -23.15 23.39
CA THR A 218 -18.13 -22.09 23.11
C THR A 218 -18.74 -20.74 23.45
N ALA A 219 -18.04 -19.96 24.28
CA ALA A 219 -18.37 -18.57 24.54
C ALA A 219 -17.24 -17.69 23.99
N VAL A 220 -17.60 -16.64 23.25
CA VAL A 220 -16.64 -15.69 22.66
C VAL A 220 -17.04 -14.28 23.08
N PHE A 221 -16.01 -13.50 23.46
CA PHE A 221 -16.13 -12.06 23.68
C PHE A 221 -15.06 -11.34 22.87
N GLU A 222 -15.47 -10.34 22.09
CA GLU A 222 -14.60 -9.59 21.21
C GLU A 222 -14.71 -8.09 21.47
N GLN A 223 -13.58 -7.42 21.35
CA GLN A 223 -13.47 -5.96 21.33
C GLN A 223 -12.58 -5.56 20.18
N SER A 224 -13.01 -4.56 19.41
CA SER A 224 -12.20 -3.97 18.33
C SER A 224 -12.16 -2.47 18.43
N TYR A 225 -11.07 -1.93 17.93
CA TYR A 225 -10.82 -0.51 17.77
C TYR A 225 -10.17 -0.28 16.42
N ASP A 226 -10.64 0.71 15.69
CA ASP A 226 -10.11 1.14 14.41
C ASP A 226 -10.00 2.66 14.40
N ASN A 227 -8.81 3.17 14.09
CA ASN A 227 -8.52 4.60 14.02
C ASN A 227 -7.83 4.91 12.70
N ASN A 228 -8.54 5.60 11.83
CA ASN A 228 -8.10 6.04 10.53
C ASN A 228 -7.83 7.54 10.56
N PHE A 229 -6.65 7.96 10.15
CA PHE A 229 -6.29 9.36 10.00
C PHE A 229 -5.74 9.61 8.59
N ASN A 230 -6.30 10.61 7.92
CA ASN A 230 -5.86 11.09 6.62
C ASN A 230 -5.37 12.53 6.76
N HIS A 231 -4.30 12.85 6.06
CA HIS A 231 -3.83 14.22 5.87
C HIS A 231 -3.40 14.40 4.42
N THR A 232 -3.82 15.49 3.79
CA THR A 232 -3.44 15.85 2.42
C THR A 232 -2.98 17.29 2.40
N GLY A 233 -1.76 17.50 1.90
CA GLY A 233 -1.23 18.80 1.55
C GLY A 233 -1.08 18.90 0.03
N THR A 234 -1.54 19.98 -0.56
CA THR A 234 -1.40 20.30 -1.99
C THR A 234 -0.86 21.71 -2.15
N ALA A 235 0.11 21.87 -3.02
CA ALA A 235 0.76 23.13 -3.31
C ALA A 235 0.89 23.34 -4.82
N TYR A 236 0.82 24.59 -5.27
CA TYR A 236 0.88 24.97 -6.68
C TYR A 236 1.95 26.02 -6.90
N GLY A 237 2.51 26.07 -8.11
CA GLY A 237 3.55 27.03 -8.46
C GLY A 237 4.79 26.82 -7.60
N LEU A 238 5.28 25.56 -7.50
CA LEU A 238 6.48 25.24 -6.73
C LEU A 238 7.72 25.66 -7.50
N ASP A 239 8.57 26.46 -6.84
CA ASP A 239 9.90 26.75 -7.33
C ASP A 239 10.81 25.53 -7.20
N TYR A 240 11.65 25.30 -8.23
CA TYR A 240 12.63 24.20 -8.24
C TYR A 240 12.02 22.79 -8.07
N ILE A 241 10.78 22.57 -8.55
CA ILE A 241 10.09 21.30 -8.41
C ILE A 241 10.89 20.12 -8.96
N ASP A 242 11.64 20.30 -10.03
CA ASP A 242 12.51 19.30 -10.65
C ASP A 242 13.65 18.82 -9.74
N ARG A 243 14.06 19.64 -8.76
CA ARG A 243 15.16 19.34 -7.85
C ARG A 243 14.68 18.90 -6.48
N ILE A 244 13.60 19.47 -5.99
CA ILE A 244 13.10 19.30 -4.62
C ILE A 244 11.93 18.34 -4.60
N GLY A 245 11.14 18.29 -5.68
CA GLY A 245 9.94 17.47 -5.76
C GLY A 245 8.98 17.79 -4.61
N ILE A 246 8.53 16.75 -3.93
CA ILE A 246 7.57 16.82 -2.82
C ILE A 246 8.19 17.20 -1.47
N ASN A 247 9.50 17.31 -1.37
CA ASN A 247 10.18 17.44 -0.08
C ASN A 247 10.01 18.81 0.60
N ASN A 248 9.60 19.81 -0.15
CA ASN A 248 9.32 21.13 0.42
C ASN A 248 8.16 21.85 -0.28
N LEU A 249 6.94 21.58 0.17
CA LEU A 249 5.73 22.22 -0.34
C LEU A 249 5.61 23.71 0.06
N ALA A 250 6.42 24.19 1.01
CA ALA A 250 6.39 25.59 1.42
C ALA A 250 6.97 26.55 0.36
N TRP A 251 7.76 26.05 -0.59
CA TRP A 251 8.26 26.81 -1.73
C TRP A 251 7.23 26.85 -2.87
N SER A 252 6.04 27.27 -2.54
CA SER A 252 4.90 27.34 -3.45
C SER A 252 4.16 28.65 -3.30
N ASN A 253 3.19 28.91 -4.18
CA ASN A 253 2.26 30.00 -3.97
C ASN A 253 1.36 29.69 -2.76
N ALA A 254 1.60 30.41 -1.66
CA ALA A 254 0.91 30.21 -0.40
C ALA A 254 -0.61 30.43 -0.48
N GLU A 255 -1.08 31.28 -1.40
CA GLU A 255 -2.50 31.57 -1.59
C GLU A 255 -3.26 30.40 -2.24
N LEU A 256 -2.53 29.54 -2.99
CA LEU A 256 -3.10 28.39 -3.67
C LEU A 256 -2.89 27.08 -2.89
N ALA A 257 -2.07 27.10 -1.84
CA ALA A 257 -1.81 25.91 -1.04
C ALA A 257 -3.03 25.49 -0.23
N THR A 258 -3.32 24.19 -0.22
CA THR A 258 -4.44 23.63 0.53
C THR A 258 -3.99 22.49 1.44
N ASN A 259 -4.60 22.44 2.64
CA ASN A 259 -4.41 21.37 3.60
C ASN A 259 -5.75 20.85 4.09
N SER A 260 -5.86 19.54 4.20
CA SER A 260 -7.04 18.90 4.78
C SER A 260 -6.64 17.73 5.66
N SER A 261 -7.40 17.47 6.70
CA SER A 261 -7.23 16.28 7.54
C SER A 261 -8.58 15.75 7.97
N ASP A 262 -8.63 14.42 8.14
CA ASP A 262 -9.81 13.69 8.56
C ASP A 262 -9.41 12.55 9.51
N ARG A 263 -10.22 12.32 10.54
CA ARG A 263 -10.04 11.20 11.47
C ARG A 263 -11.37 10.53 11.75
N VAL A 264 -11.37 9.19 11.58
CA VAL A 264 -12.51 8.34 11.92
C VAL A 264 -12.07 7.29 12.94
N ILE A 265 -12.82 7.17 14.02
CA ILE A 265 -12.60 6.16 15.07
C ILE A 265 -13.84 5.30 15.18
N ASN A 266 -13.68 3.99 15.08
CA ASN A 266 -14.72 3.00 15.28
C ASN A 266 -14.34 2.05 16.42
N THR A 267 -15.33 1.71 17.25
CA THR A 267 -15.20 0.71 18.30
C THR A 267 -16.36 -0.26 18.23
N LEU A 268 -16.09 -1.53 18.45
CA LEU A 268 -17.14 -2.57 18.48
C LEU A 268 -16.86 -3.52 19.63
N MET A 269 -17.94 -3.93 20.32
CA MET A 269 -17.92 -5.03 21.29
C MET A 269 -18.98 -6.04 20.88
N SER A 270 -18.65 -7.32 20.94
CA SER A 270 -19.58 -8.40 20.60
C SER A 270 -19.40 -9.60 21.52
N GLY A 271 -20.46 -10.38 21.66
CA GLY A 271 -20.45 -11.62 22.40
C GLY A 271 -21.25 -12.71 21.69
N MET A 272 -20.79 -13.95 21.78
CA MET A 272 -21.44 -15.12 21.18
C MET A 272 -21.41 -16.28 22.17
N LEU A 273 -22.51 -17.01 22.26
CA LEU A 273 -22.61 -18.30 22.93
C LEU A 273 -23.14 -19.34 21.95
N ARG A 274 -22.47 -20.48 21.88
CA ARG A 274 -22.86 -21.64 21.09
C ARG A 274 -22.78 -22.91 21.95
N VAL A 275 -23.81 -23.75 21.87
CA VAL A 275 -23.86 -25.08 22.50
C VAL A 275 -24.15 -26.13 21.45
#